data_58cb2015d9f3425a115a9c5f3eb7c09a
#
_entry.id   58cb2015d9f3425a115a9c5f3eb7c09a
#
_cell.length_a   1.000
_cell.length_b   1.000
_cell.length_c   1.000
_cell.angle_alpha   90.00
_cell.angle_beta   90.00
_cell.angle_gamma   90.00
#
_symmetry.space_group_name_H-M   'P 1'
#
loop_
_entity.id
_entity.type
_entity.pdbx_description
1 polymer ?
#
loop_
_entity_poly.entity_id
_entity_poly.type
_entity_poly.pdbx_seq_one_letter_code
_entity_poly.pdbx_strand_id
1 'polypeptide(L)'
;MEGVEAQKAGQLDVAERAFLQVLRQGGKVAFVHNNLGIVYQMRGDHSKAIAQFREAVRLQPSYAAPHLLMGSSLLALRKVPEAIRELERAAKLQPNEPLTRLQLANAYERTNNFRGVVEQFRALRELAPQEPEYAYQLGDAYLKLAGWCAREIVRLNPRSARVYQTLAENYRVQGQLERAIRIFQYAVQADPQLPDIHLALAEIYLEQGKQSEARKAIEQELAIVPESVAALALRQKLEAGERRPQ
;
A
#
# COMPACT_ATOMS: atom_id res chain seq x y z
N MET A 1 -35.79 -19.70 -6.86
CA MET A 1 -34.80 -20.66 -6.32
C MET A 1 -34.00 -21.34 -7.42
N GLU A 2 -34.66 -21.84 -8.48
CA GLU A 2 -34.02 -22.55 -9.62
C GLU A 2 -32.79 -21.82 -10.21
N GLY A 3 -32.91 -20.52 -10.50
CA GLY A 3 -31.79 -19.74 -11.09
C GLY A 3 -30.53 -19.68 -10.22
N VAL A 4 -30.69 -19.60 -8.89
CA VAL A 4 -29.55 -19.55 -7.94
C VAL A 4 -28.87 -20.93 -7.82
N GLU A 5 -29.66 -21.99 -7.82
CA GLU A 5 -29.12 -23.37 -7.79
C GLU A 5 -28.37 -23.70 -9.10
N ALA A 6 -28.95 -23.35 -10.24
CA ALA A 6 -28.29 -23.49 -11.54
C ALA A 6 -27.00 -22.67 -11.62
N GLN A 7 -26.97 -21.45 -11.08
CA GLN A 7 -25.76 -20.60 -11.01
C GLN A 7 -24.68 -21.26 -10.17
N LYS A 8 -25.02 -21.78 -8.97
CA LYS A 8 -24.07 -22.51 -8.12
C LYS A 8 -23.53 -23.78 -8.77
N ALA A 9 -24.37 -24.46 -9.55
CA ALA A 9 -23.99 -25.63 -10.32
C ALA A 9 -23.21 -25.33 -11.60
N GLY A 10 -22.92 -24.05 -11.90
CA GLY A 10 -22.23 -23.64 -13.12
C GLY A 10 -23.08 -23.74 -14.39
N GLN A 11 -24.36 -24.02 -14.28
CA GLN A 11 -25.33 -24.14 -15.40
C GLN A 11 -25.81 -22.73 -15.83
N LEU A 12 -24.88 -21.94 -16.38
CA LEU A 12 -25.08 -20.52 -16.61
C LEU A 12 -26.24 -20.21 -17.56
N ASP A 13 -26.50 -21.06 -18.57
CA ASP A 13 -27.61 -20.88 -19.48
C ASP A 13 -28.98 -21.11 -18.82
N VAL A 14 -29.05 -22.06 -17.90
CA VAL A 14 -30.26 -22.35 -17.12
C VAL A 14 -30.51 -21.19 -16.14
N ALA A 15 -29.47 -20.77 -15.45
CA ALA A 15 -29.53 -19.63 -14.51
C ALA A 15 -30.00 -18.34 -15.21
N GLU A 16 -29.42 -18.01 -16.37
CA GLU A 16 -29.83 -16.82 -17.15
C GLU A 16 -31.30 -16.88 -17.54
N ARG A 17 -31.75 -17.99 -18.11
CA ARG A 17 -33.16 -18.17 -18.53
C ARG A 17 -34.10 -18.00 -17.34
N ALA A 18 -33.79 -18.61 -16.20
CA ALA A 18 -34.60 -18.51 -15.00
C ALA A 18 -34.69 -17.07 -14.47
N PHE A 19 -33.57 -16.34 -14.38
CA PHE A 19 -33.61 -14.94 -13.95
C PHE A 19 -34.33 -14.03 -14.95
N LEU A 20 -34.12 -14.21 -16.27
CA LEU A 20 -34.84 -13.45 -17.28
C LEU A 20 -36.35 -13.73 -17.27
N GLN A 21 -36.77 -14.95 -16.95
CA GLN A 21 -38.19 -15.29 -16.81
C GLN A 21 -38.82 -14.51 -15.67
N VAL A 22 -38.16 -14.40 -14.50
CA VAL A 22 -38.66 -13.61 -13.36
C VAL A 22 -38.82 -12.14 -13.76
N LEU A 23 -37.83 -11.58 -14.46
CA LEU A 23 -37.89 -10.18 -14.93
C LEU A 23 -39.04 -9.94 -15.92
N ARG A 24 -39.29 -10.87 -16.85
CA ARG A 24 -40.41 -10.79 -17.82
C ARG A 24 -41.77 -10.85 -17.13
N GLN A 25 -41.89 -11.55 -16.01
CA GLN A 25 -43.09 -11.62 -15.20
C GLN A 25 -43.34 -10.37 -14.33
N GLY A 26 -42.55 -9.32 -14.52
CA GLY A 26 -42.71 -8.06 -13.79
C GLY A 26 -41.93 -7.96 -12.49
N GLY A 27 -41.11 -8.96 -12.18
CA GLY A 27 -40.28 -8.99 -10.98
C GLY A 27 -39.10 -7.97 -11.10
N LYS A 28 -39.34 -6.72 -10.71
CA LYS A 28 -38.28 -5.70 -10.58
C LYS A 28 -37.57 -5.84 -9.23
N VAL A 29 -36.73 -6.87 -9.10
CA VAL A 29 -36.09 -7.20 -7.83
C VAL A 29 -34.57 -6.99 -8.00
N ALA A 30 -33.97 -6.14 -7.14
CA ALA A 30 -32.55 -5.86 -7.14
C ALA A 30 -31.69 -7.13 -7.07
N PHE A 31 -32.12 -8.11 -6.28
CA PHE A 31 -31.48 -9.42 -6.15
C PHE A 31 -31.42 -10.19 -7.48
N VAL A 32 -32.47 -10.15 -8.32
CA VAL A 32 -32.50 -10.87 -9.61
C VAL A 32 -31.52 -10.23 -10.58
N HIS A 33 -31.48 -8.90 -10.67
CA HIS A 33 -30.50 -8.18 -11.47
C HIS A 33 -29.06 -8.45 -10.98
N ASN A 34 -28.84 -8.48 -9.67
CA ASN A 34 -27.51 -8.81 -9.12
C ASN A 34 -27.07 -10.20 -9.58
N ASN A 35 -27.91 -11.23 -9.44
CA ASN A 35 -27.56 -12.59 -9.80
C ASN A 35 -27.39 -12.77 -11.32
N LEU A 36 -28.22 -12.11 -12.14
CA LEU A 36 -28.04 -12.09 -13.58
C LEU A 36 -26.69 -11.42 -13.95
N GLY A 37 -26.33 -10.35 -13.26
CA GLY A 37 -25.00 -9.73 -13.38
C GLY A 37 -23.86 -10.69 -13.06
N ILE A 38 -23.99 -11.50 -12.00
CA ILE A 38 -23.01 -12.53 -11.66
C ILE A 38 -22.91 -13.58 -12.77
N VAL A 39 -24.04 -14.04 -13.34
CA VAL A 39 -24.03 -14.99 -14.46
C VAL A 39 -23.23 -14.43 -15.65
N TYR A 40 -23.47 -13.16 -16.02
CA TYR A 40 -22.69 -12.52 -17.08
C TYR A 40 -21.23 -12.35 -16.73
N GLN A 41 -20.90 -12.02 -15.48
CA GLN A 41 -19.53 -11.93 -15.01
C GLN A 41 -18.81 -13.29 -15.10
N MET A 42 -19.46 -14.39 -14.70
CA MET A 42 -18.92 -15.74 -14.80
C MET A 42 -18.64 -16.17 -16.25
N ARG A 43 -19.39 -15.62 -17.23
CA ARG A 43 -19.16 -15.82 -18.67
C ARG A 43 -18.07 -14.89 -19.24
N GLY A 44 -17.55 -13.94 -18.47
CA GLY A 44 -16.64 -12.92 -18.95
C GLY A 44 -17.32 -11.73 -19.63
N ASP A 45 -18.66 -11.70 -19.69
CA ASP A 45 -19.45 -10.62 -20.27
C ASP A 45 -19.55 -9.42 -19.31
N HIS A 46 -18.39 -8.86 -18.93
CA HIS A 46 -18.31 -7.78 -17.92
C HIS A 46 -19.17 -6.56 -18.25
N SER A 47 -19.37 -6.25 -19.54
CA SER A 47 -20.22 -5.13 -19.95
C SER A 47 -21.69 -5.37 -19.62
N LYS A 48 -22.21 -6.58 -19.89
CA LYS A 48 -23.58 -6.98 -19.55
C LYS A 48 -23.74 -7.08 -18.02
N ALA A 49 -22.73 -7.62 -17.34
CA ALA A 49 -22.71 -7.70 -15.88
C ALA A 49 -22.89 -6.31 -15.25
N ILE A 50 -22.11 -5.32 -15.67
CA ILE A 50 -22.20 -3.94 -15.20
C ILE A 50 -23.60 -3.34 -15.45
N ALA A 51 -24.20 -3.60 -16.59
CA ALA A 51 -25.56 -3.13 -16.87
C ALA A 51 -26.57 -3.68 -15.86
N GLN A 52 -26.47 -4.97 -15.53
CA GLN A 52 -27.36 -5.60 -14.54
C GLN A 52 -27.07 -5.11 -13.11
N PHE A 53 -25.82 -4.95 -12.72
CA PHE A 53 -25.47 -4.39 -11.41
C PHE A 53 -25.97 -2.94 -11.24
N ARG A 54 -25.94 -2.12 -12.30
CA ARG A 54 -26.53 -0.77 -12.30
C ARG A 54 -28.03 -0.80 -12.03
N GLU A 55 -28.76 -1.72 -12.66
CA GLU A 55 -30.20 -1.89 -12.38
C GLU A 55 -30.45 -2.35 -10.95
N ALA A 56 -29.63 -3.26 -10.42
CA ALA A 56 -29.73 -3.67 -9.01
C ALA A 56 -29.53 -2.46 -8.07
N VAL A 57 -28.51 -1.63 -8.29
CA VAL A 57 -28.25 -0.41 -7.51
C VAL A 57 -29.38 0.62 -7.65
N ARG A 58 -29.92 0.79 -8.88
CA ARG A 58 -31.04 1.71 -9.11
C ARG A 58 -32.28 1.31 -8.34
N LEU A 59 -32.54 0.00 -8.23
CA LEU A 59 -33.70 -0.54 -7.47
C LEU A 59 -33.46 -0.52 -5.96
N GLN A 60 -32.21 -0.73 -5.52
CA GLN A 60 -31.84 -0.76 -4.09
C GLN A 60 -30.46 -0.10 -3.91
N PRO A 61 -30.38 1.22 -3.70
CA PRO A 61 -29.11 1.96 -3.57
C PRO A 61 -28.23 1.54 -2.39
N SER A 62 -28.85 0.94 -1.35
CA SER A 62 -28.11 0.44 -0.18
C SER A 62 -27.60 -1.00 -0.33
N TYR A 63 -27.75 -1.61 -1.50
CA TYR A 63 -27.30 -2.97 -1.74
C TYR A 63 -25.81 -2.98 -2.11
N ALA A 64 -24.94 -3.34 -1.17
CA ALA A 64 -23.49 -3.25 -1.33
C ALA A 64 -22.91 -4.22 -2.38
N ALA A 65 -23.44 -5.44 -2.47
CA ALA A 65 -22.90 -6.49 -3.33
C ALA A 65 -22.80 -6.09 -4.82
N PRO A 66 -23.82 -5.47 -5.46
CA PRO A 66 -23.70 -4.99 -6.84
C PRO A 66 -22.58 -3.96 -7.04
N HIS A 67 -22.31 -3.07 -6.07
CA HIS A 67 -21.21 -2.13 -6.15
C HIS A 67 -19.85 -2.84 -6.16
N LEU A 68 -19.64 -3.82 -5.27
CA LEU A 68 -18.43 -4.64 -5.23
C LEU A 68 -18.24 -5.39 -6.56
N LEU A 69 -19.26 -6.09 -7.04
CA LEU A 69 -19.19 -6.90 -8.25
C LEU A 69 -19.03 -6.05 -9.53
N MET A 70 -19.66 -4.87 -9.55
CA MET A 70 -19.47 -3.89 -10.61
C MET A 70 -18.04 -3.36 -10.63
N GLY A 71 -17.48 -3.06 -9.44
CA GLY A 71 -16.08 -2.67 -9.29
C GLY A 71 -15.12 -3.72 -9.83
N SER A 72 -15.32 -5.00 -9.49
CA SER A 72 -14.53 -6.12 -10.02
C SER A 72 -14.64 -6.25 -11.55
N SER A 73 -15.85 -6.10 -12.10
CA SER A 73 -16.05 -6.12 -13.57
C SER A 73 -15.39 -4.94 -14.28
N LEU A 74 -15.40 -3.75 -13.65
CA LEU A 74 -14.72 -2.56 -14.16
C LEU A 74 -13.18 -2.73 -14.14
N LEU A 75 -12.62 -3.39 -13.11
CA LEU A 75 -11.20 -3.73 -13.06
C LEU A 75 -10.80 -4.68 -14.19
N ALA A 76 -11.63 -5.68 -14.50
CA ALA A 76 -11.41 -6.58 -15.61
C ALA A 76 -11.41 -5.84 -16.96
N LEU A 77 -12.24 -4.81 -17.11
CA LEU A 77 -12.27 -3.92 -18.28
C LEU A 77 -11.21 -2.80 -18.23
N ARG A 78 -10.29 -2.80 -17.28
CA ARG A 78 -9.26 -1.78 -17.06
C ARG A 78 -9.80 -0.36 -16.82
N LYS A 79 -11.06 -0.23 -16.41
CA LYS A 79 -11.70 1.04 -16.05
C LYS A 79 -11.47 1.35 -14.56
N VAL A 80 -10.19 1.50 -14.18
CA VAL A 80 -9.75 1.57 -12.79
C VAL A 80 -10.38 2.73 -12.00
N PRO A 81 -10.47 3.99 -12.53
CA PRO A 81 -11.08 5.08 -11.77
C PRO A 81 -12.57 4.86 -11.46
N GLU A 82 -13.30 4.23 -12.39
CA GLU A 82 -14.70 3.90 -12.18
C GLU A 82 -14.85 2.76 -11.15
N ALA A 83 -13.96 1.77 -11.22
CA ALA A 83 -13.92 0.67 -10.26
C ALA A 83 -13.70 1.17 -8.82
N ILE A 84 -12.75 2.09 -8.62
CA ILE A 84 -12.49 2.69 -7.30
C ILE A 84 -13.77 3.32 -6.75
N ARG A 85 -14.48 4.13 -7.53
CA ARG A 85 -15.72 4.77 -7.06
C ARG A 85 -16.78 3.76 -6.60
N GLU A 86 -16.96 2.68 -7.35
CA GLU A 86 -17.95 1.65 -6.98
C GLU A 86 -17.51 0.84 -5.78
N LEU A 87 -16.23 0.49 -5.68
CA LEU A 87 -15.66 -0.22 -4.53
C LEU A 87 -15.69 0.64 -3.25
N GLU A 88 -15.43 1.95 -3.35
CA GLU A 88 -15.57 2.88 -2.21
C GLU A 88 -17.02 2.95 -1.70
N ARG A 89 -18.00 2.92 -2.62
CA ARG A 89 -19.42 2.84 -2.24
C ARG A 89 -19.73 1.53 -1.54
N ALA A 90 -19.25 0.40 -2.06
CA ALA A 90 -19.39 -0.89 -1.41
C ALA A 90 -18.78 -0.89 0.01
N ALA A 91 -17.55 -0.34 0.16
CA ALA A 91 -16.89 -0.24 1.46
C ALA A 91 -17.62 0.67 2.46
N LYS A 92 -18.28 1.74 2.00
CA LYS A 92 -19.13 2.58 2.85
C LYS A 92 -20.39 1.86 3.31
N LEU A 93 -21.01 1.05 2.44
CA LEU A 93 -22.21 0.29 2.76
C LEU A 93 -21.93 -0.92 3.65
N GLN A 94 -20.79 -1.58 3.45
CA GLN A 94 -20.33 -2.73 4.24
C GLN A 94 -18.86 -2.56 4.62
N PRO A 95 -18.55 -1.80 5.69
CA PRO A 95 -17.17 -1.49 6.07
C PRO A 95 -16.34 -2.70 6.48
N ASN A 96 -16.99 -3.76 6.93
CA ASN A 96 -16.35 -4.97 7.46
C ASN A 96 -16.23 -6.10 6.42
N GLU A 97 -16.49 -5.81 5.12
CA GLU A 97 -16.38 -6.80 4.05
C GLU A 97 -14.92 -6.87 3.54
N PRO A 98 -14.16 -7.95 3.85
CA PRO A 98 -12.74 -8.03 3.50
C PRO A 98 -12.50 -8.02 1.98
N LEU A 99 -13.37 -8.67 1.20
CA LEU A 99 -13.21 -8.76 -0.25
C LEU A 99 -13.26 -7.37 -0.90
N THR A 100 -14.14 -6.49 -0.43
CA THR A 100 -14.23 -5.11 -0.92
C THR A 100 -12.92 -4.35 -0.68
N ARG A 101 -12.31 -4.51 0.50
CA ARG A 101 -11.04 -3.87 0.85
C ARG A 101 -9.88 -4.41 0.03
N LEU A 102 -9.83 -5.71 -0.21
CA LEU A 102 -8.83 -6.34 -1.09
C LEU A 102 -8.93 -5.82 -2.53
N GLN A 103 -10.16 -5.70 -3.06
CA GLN A 103 -10.38 -5.15 -4.40
C GLN A 103 -10.01 -3.66 -4.49
N LEU A 104 -10.28 -2.88 -3.44
CA LEU A 104 -9.85 -1.48 -3.36
C LEU A 104 -8.32 -1.36 -3.32
N ALA A 105 -7.64 -2.18 -2.50
CA ALA A 105 -6.18 -2.18 -2.45
C ALA A 105 -5.58 -2.45 -3.83
N ASN A 106 -6.09 -3.48 -4.55
CA ASN A 106 -5.69 -3.78 -5.92
C ASN A 106 -5.94 -2.60 -6.88
N ALA A 107 -7.10 -1.95 -6.77
CA ALA A 107 -7.44 -0.81 -7.62
C ALA A 107 -6.54 0.41 -7.35
N TYR A 108 -6.25 0.71 -6.09
CA TYR A 108 -5.34 1.77 -5.68
C TYR A 108 -3.89 1.49 -6.11
N GLU A 109 -3.44 0.23 -6.03
CA GLU A 109 -2.10 -0.16 -6.50
C GLU A 109 -1.92 0.12 -7.99
N ARG A 110 -2.92 -0.19 -8.82
CA ARG A 110 -2.91 0.09 -10.28
C ARG A 110 -2.84 1.60 -10.61
N THR A 111 -3.18 2.46 -9.68
CA THR A 111 -3.09 3.93 -9.82
C THR A 111 -1.93 4.54 -9.07
N ASN A 112 -1.03 3.73 -8.48
CA ASN A 112 0.06 4.16 -7.58
C ASN A 112 -0.44 4.98 -6.37
N ASN A 113 -1.70 4.80 -5.97
CA ASN A 113 -2.22 5.37 -4.73
C ASN A 113 -1.81 4.49 -3.54
N PHE A 114 -0.51 4.44 -3.25
CA PHE A 114 0.03 3.59 -2.19
C PHE A 114 -0.49 3.97 -0.79
N ARG A 115 -0.87 5.22 -0.57
CA ARG A 115 -1.55 5.63 0.65
C ARG A 115 -2.89 4.89 0.81
N GLY A 116 -3.70 4.86 -0.25
CA GLY A 116 -4.96 4.11 -0.25
C GLY A 116 -4.74 2.61 -0.01
N VAL A 117 -3.67 2.02 -0.58
CA VAL A 117 -3.31 0.61 -0.33
C VAL A 117 -3.03 0.37 1.15
N VAL A 118 -2.20 1.21 1.78
CA VAL A 118 -1.90 1.13 3.23
C VAL A 118 -3.18 1.22 4.07
N GLU A 119 -4.08 2.15 3.75
CA GLU A 119 -5.34 2.31 4.48
C GLU A 119 -6.22 1.05 4.41
N GLN A 120 -6.30 0.38 3.24
CA GLN A 120 -7.07 -0.85 3.10
C GLN A 120 -6.46 -2.02 3.88
N PHE A 121 -5.15 -2.25 3.79
CA PHE A 121 -4.51 -3.34 4.52
C PHE A 121 -4.46 -3.10 6.04
N ARG A 122 -4.38 -1.84 6.50
CA ARG A 122 -4.55 -1.51 7.91
C ARG A 122 -5.92 -1.93 8.41
N ALA A 123 -6.99 -1.57 7.68
CA ALA A 123 -8.34 -1.95 8.04
C ALA A 123 -8.55 -3.48 7.98
N LEU A 124 -7.96 -4.19 7.02
CA LEU A 124 -8.00 -5.65 6.95
C LEU A 124 -7.33 -6.30 8.17
N ARG A 125 -6.17 -5.78 8.58
CA ARG A 125 -5.47 -6.24 9.79
C ARG A 125 -6.29 -6.00 11.06
N GLU A 126 -7.02 -4.87 11.15
CA GLU A 126 -7.92 -4.59 12.28
C GLU A 126 -9.11 -5.55 12.31
N LEU A 127 -9.67 -5.91 11.13
CA LEU A 127 -10.78 -6.85 11.01
C LEU A 127 -10.38 -8.30 11.35
N ALA A 128 -9.17 -8.70 11.01
CA ALA A 128 -8.65 -10.04 11.23
C ALA A 128 -7.18 -9.99 11.75
N PRO A 129 -6.98 -9.66 13.05
CA PRO A 129 -5.64 -9.50 13.63
C PRO A 129 -4.80 -10.78 13.63
N GLN A 130 -5.45 -11.94 13.58
CA GLN A 130 -4.80 -13.26 13.56
C GLN A 130 -4.38 -13.72 12.16
N GLU A 131 -4.72 -12.94 11.11
CA GLU A 131 -4.37 -13.26 9.73
C GLU A 131 -2.99 -12.66 9.39
N PRO A 132 -1.92 -13.46 9.32
CA PRO A 132 -0.56 -12.96 9.12
C PRO A 132 -0.36 -12.33 7.74
N GLU A 133 -1.12 -12.78 6.75
CA GLU A 133 -1.06 -12.24 5.39
C GLU A 133 -1.37 -10.75 5.34
N TYR A 134 -2.36 -10.28 6.11
CA TYR A 134 -2.69 -8.85 6.13
C TYR A 134 -1.59 -7.99 6.77
N ALA A 135 -0.85 -8.55 7.76
CA ALA A 135 0.30 -7.86 8.33
C ALA A 135 1.47 -7.78 7.33
N TYR A 136 1.72 -8.86 6.60
CA TYR A 136 2.73 -8.91 5.53
C TYR A 136 2.41 -7.92 4.41
N GLN A 137 1.19 -7.94 3.89
CA GLN A 137 0.74 -7.03 2.83
C GLN A 137 0.76 -5.56 3.26
N LEU A 138 0.47 -5.28 4.54
CA LEU A 138 0.60 -3.94 5.10
C LEU A 138 2.07 -3.48 5.10
N GLY A 139 3.00 -4.36 5.48
CA GLY A 139 4.44 -4.08 5.43
C GLY A 139 4.92 -3.77 4.00
N ASP A 140 4.53 -4.59 3.03
CA ASP A 140 4.83 -4.38 1.61
C ASP A 140 4.25 -3.05 1.08
N ALA A 141 3.01 -2.73 1.47
CA ALA A 141 2.37 -1.46 1.11
C ALA A 141 3.14 -0.24 1.65
N TYR A 142 3.66 -0.32 2.89
CA TYR A 142 4.53 0.74 3.44
C TYR A 142 5.84 0.87 2.67
N LEU A 143 6.48 -0.23 2.28
CA LEU A 143 7.69 -0.20 1.46
C LEU A 143 7.45 0.43 0.08
N LYS A 144 6.34 0.09 -0.56
CA LYS A 144 5.92 0.71 -1.84
C LYS A 144 5.66 2.21 -1.69
N LEU A 145 4.99 2.62 -0.61
CA LEU A 145 4.73 4.03 -0.30
C LEU A 145 6.04 4.79 -0.06
N ALA A 146 6.95 4.23 0.74
CA ALA A 146 8.26 4.83 0.99
C ALA A 146 9.07 5.00 -0.31
N GLY A 147 9.10 3.96 -1.16
CA GLY A 147 9.76 4.04 -2.47
C GLY A 147 9.13 5.06 -3.42
N TRP A 148 7.82 5.22 -3.38
CA TRP A 148 7.14 6.27 -4.14
C TRP A 148 7.51 7.66 -3.61
N CYS A 149 7.46 7.89 -2.30
CA CYS A 149 7.87 9.16 -1.67
C CYS A 149 9.33 9.51 -2.03
N ALA A 150 10.23 8.55 -1.99
CA ALA A 150 11.63 8.77 -2.37
C ALA A 150 11.76 9.25 -3.82
N ARG A 151 11.03 8.61 -4.76
CA ARG A 151 11.01 9.04 -6.17
C ARG A 151 10.43 10.44 -6.34
N GLU A 152 9.39 10.81 -5.58
CA GLU A 152 8.81 12.16 -5.63
C GLU A 152 9.81 13.22 -5.11
N ILE A 153 10.55 12.93 -4.05
CA ILE A 153 11.60 13.82 -3.55
C ILE A 153 12.66 14.05 -4.65
N VAL A 154 13.12 12.97 -5.32
CA VAL A 154 14.07 13.08 -6.43
C VAL A 154 13.51 13.91 -7.57
N ARG A 155 12.22 13.72 -7.92
CA ARG A 155 11.56 14.46 -9.00
C ARG A 155 11.44 15.97 -8.69
N LEU A 156 11.10 16.30 -7.45
CA LEU A 156 10.88 17.69 -7.03
C LEU A 156 12.17 18.46 -6.82
N ASN A 157 13.18 17.83 -6.23
CA ASN A 157 14.49 18.43 -6.00
C ASN A 157 15.59 17.37 -6.01
N PRO A 158 16.15 17.06 -7.19
CA PRO A 158 17.16 16.00 -7.36
C PRO A 158 18.48 16.27 -6.62
N ARG A 159 18.71 17.51 -6.17
CA ARG A 159 19.91 17.92 -5.41
C ARG A 159 19.62 18.18 -3.94
N SER A 160 18.46 17.78 -3.43
CA SER A 160 18.17 17.96 -2.01
C SER A 160 18.99 17.01 -1.14
N ALA A 161 19.36 17.47 0.05
CA ALA A 161 20.07 16.67 1.04
C ALA A 161 19.31 15.36 1.37
N ARG A 162 17.98 15.40 1.40
CA ARG A 162 17.11 14.21 1.63
C ARG A 162 17.21 13.17 0.52
N VAL A 163 17.41 13.57 -0.74
CA VAL A 163 17.66 12.64 -1.85
C VAL A 163 18.98 11.92 -1.63
N TYR A 164 20.04 12.67 -1.32
CA TYR A 164 21.36 12.09 -1.05
C TYR A 164 21.30 11.18 0.19
N GLN A 165 20.61 11.59 1.27
CA GLN A 165 20.42 10.76 2.46
C GLN A 165 19.77 9.41 2.10
N THR A 166 18.62 9.43 1.39
CA THR A 166 17.91 8.20 0.99
C THR A 166 18.78 7.30 0.10
N LEU A 167 19.54 7.88 -0.82
CA LEU A 167 20.43 7.13 -1.70
C LEU A 167 21.60 6.52 -0.92
N ALA A 168 22.19 7.27 0.01
CA ALA A 168 23.27 6.79 0.87
C ALA A 168 22.83 5.63 1.76
N GLU A 169 21.64 5.72 2.37
CA GLU A 169 21.05 4.63 3.17
C GLU A 169 20.84 3.36 2.32
N ASN A 170 20.39 3.50 1.08
CA ASN A 170 20.26 2.37 0.18
C ASN A 170 21.62 1.68 -0.08
N TYR A 171 22.69 2.44 -0.33
CA TYR A 171 24.04 1.89 -0.45
C TYR A 171 24.52 1.23 0.85
N ARG A 172 24.21 1.81 2.01
CA ARG A 172 24.55 1.23 3.33
C ARG A 172 23.91 -0.13 3.52
N VAL A 173 22.61 -0.26 3.26
CA VAL A 173 21.87 -1.54 3.35
C VAL A 173 22.44 -2.60 2.38
N GLN A 174 22.95 -2.18 1.22
CA GLN A 174 23.62 -3.08 0.27
C GLN A 174 25.07 -3.43 0.66
N GLY A 175 25.57 -2.96 1.81
CA GLY A 175 26.96 -3.17 2.23
C GLY A 175 28.01 -2.34 1.46
N GLN A 176 27.56 -1.40 0.61
CA GLN A 176 28.45 -0.56 -0.21
C GLN A 176 28.88 0.69 0.58
N LEU A 177 29.56 0.48 1.72
CA LEU A 177 29.82 1.51 2.73
C LEU A 177 30.61 2.72 2.19
N GLU A 178 31.60 2.51 1.34
CA GLU A 178 32.40 3.62 0.75
C GLU A 178 31.54 4.51 -0.18
N ARG A 179 30.58 3.91 -0.89
CA ARG A 179 29.62 4.68 -1.69
C ARG A 179 28.65 5.43 -0.81
N ALA A 180 28.15 4.79 0.24
CA ALA A 180 27.25 5.42 1.20
C ALA A 180 27.90 6.66 1.83
N ILE A 181 29.17 6.56 2.30
CA ILE A 181 29.92 7.68 2.86
C ILE A 181 29.98 8.86 1.88
N ARG A 182 30.38 8.62 0.63
CA ARG A 182 30.46 9.70 -0.38
C ARG A 182 29.14 10.39 -0.62
N ILE A 183 28.05 9.64 -0.67
CA ILE A 183 26.71 10.21 -0.90
C ILE A 183 26.21 10.94 0.33
N PHE A 184 26.47 10.46 1.55
CA PHE A 184 26.20 11.21 2.78
C PHE A 184 26.96 12.54 2.82
N GLN A 185 28.21 12.59 2.35
CA GLN A 185 28.97 13.83 2.25
C GLN A 185 28.32 14.85 1.29
N TYR A 186 27.70 14.40 0.18
CA TYR A 186 26.88 15.29 -0.66
C TYR A 186 25.64 15.77 0.07
N ALA A 187 25.03 14.93 0.92
CA ALA A 187 23.91 15.34 1.74
C ALA A 187 24.31 16.46 2.73
N VAL A 188 25.45 16.31 3.42
CA VAL A 188 26.01 17.35 4.32
C VAL A 188 26.32 18.64 3.58
N GLN A 189 26.86 18.57 2.35
CA GLN A 189 27.11 19.75 1.54
C GLN A 189 25.84 20.47 1.11
N ALA A 190 24.76 19.72 0.84
CA ALA A 190 23.48 20.28 0.41
C ALA A 190 22.68 20.88 1.58
N ASP A 191 22.79 20.30 2.77
CA ASP A 191 22.20 20.82 4.01
C ASP A 191 23.02 20.36 5.22
N PRO A 192 23.94 21.22 5.72
CA PRO A 192 24.78 20.89 6.87
C PRO A 192 24.02 20.73 8.20
N GLN A 193 22.77 21.20 8.28
CA GLN A 193 21.94 21.14 9.50
C GLN A 193 20.92 19.99 9.47
N LEU A 194 20.94 19.15 8.42
CA LEU A 194 20.01 18.06 8.32
C LEU A 194 20.35 16.96 9.35
N PRO A 195 19.43 16.64 10.30
CA PRO A 195 19.65 15.61 11.31
C PRO A 195 19.87 14.22 10.70
N ASP A 196 20.47 13.33 11.50
CA ASP A 196 20.69 11.90 11.25
C ASP A 196 21.74 11.56 10.19
N ILE A 197 22.27 12.53 9.42
CA ILE A 197 23.31 12.25 8.42
C ILE A 197 24.64 11.97 9.09
N HIS A 198 25.02 12.79 10.06
CA HIS A 198 26.26 12.60 10.81
C HIS A 198 26.18 11.38 11.71
N LEU A 199 25.01 11.06 12.24
CA LEU A 199 24.78 9.81 12.98
C LEU A 199 25.04 8.58 12.11
N ALA A 200 24.46 8.54 10.89
CA ALA A 200 24.67 7.45 9.95
C ALA A 200 26.16 7.31 9.53
N LEU A 201 26.85 8.44 9.31
CA LEU A 201 28.30 8.43 9.06
C LEU A 201 29.09 7.87 10.24
N ALA A 202 28.73 8.24 11.48
CA ALA A 202 29.38 7.74 12.69
C ALA A 202 29.23 6.23 12.81
N GLU A 203 28.02 5.69 12.58
CA GLU A 203 27.78 4.25 12.59
C GLU A 203 28.64 3.52 11.56
N ILE A 204 28.71 4.02 10.31
CA ILE A 204 29.56 3.41 9.27
C ILE A 204 31.05 3.48 9.65
N TYR A 205 31.52 4.59 10.19
CA TYR A 205 32.93 4.71 10.61
C TYR A 205 33.27 3.75 11.77
N LEU A 206 32.31 3.53 12.69
CA LEU A 206 32.47 2.52 13.77
C LEU A 206 32.57 1.10 13.21
N GLU A 207 31.70 0.75 12.24
CA GLU A 207 31.77 -0.55 11.55
C GLU A 207 33.13 -0.77 10.86
N GLN A 208 33.75 0.30 10.37
CA GLN A 208 35.07 0.26 9.74
C GLN A 208 36.26 0.37 10.72
N GLY A 209 36.01 0.49 12.01
CA GLY A 209 37.06 0.70 13.03
C GLY A 209 37.70 2.09 13.00
N LYS A 210 37.12 3.05 12.27
CA LYS A 210 37.60 4.43 12.12
C LYS A 210 37.12 5.31 13.27
N GLN A 211 37.70 5.09 14.48
CA GLN A 211 37.21 5.71 15.72
C GLN A 211 37.31 7.24 15.73
N SER A 212 38.36 7.81 15.14
CA SER A 212 38.56 9.26 15.05
C SER A 212 37.48 9.96 14.23
N GLU A 213 37.18 9.38 13.05
CA GLU A 213 36.14 9.87 12.15
C GLU A 213 34.75 9.71 12.77
N ALA A 214 34.49 8.59 13.42
CA ALA A 214 33.25 8.34 14.14
C ALA A 214 33.02 9.39 15.25
N ARG A 215 34.04 9.69 16.05
CA ARG A 215 33.95 10.72 17.11
C ARG A 215 33.58 12.09 16.52
N LYS A 216 34.24 12.53 15.46
CA LYS A 216 33.93 13.80 14.78
C LYS A 216 32.50 13.83 14.29
N ALA A 217 32.04 12.76 13.67
CA ALA A 217 30.67 12.68 13.19
C ALA A 217 29.65 12.72 14.33
N ILE A 218 29.89 12.04 15.45
CA ILE A 218 29.04 12.11 16.65
C ILE A 218 28.95 13.54 17.18
N GLU A 219 30.09 14.24 17.29
CA GLU A 219 30.11 15.63 17.77
C GLU A 219 29.32 16.56 16.83
N GLN A 220 29.41 16.36 15.51
CA GLN A 220 28.63 17.10 14.52
C GLN A 220 27.13 16.85 14.65
N GLU A 221 26.72 15.59 14.86
CA GLU A 221 25.31 15.27 15.11
C GLU A 221 24.80 15.93 16.38
N LEU A 222 25.57 15.88 17.47
CA LEU A 222 25.19 16.51 18.76
C LEU A 222 25.19 18.05 18.68
N ALA A 223 25.93 18.66 17.77
CA ALA A 223 25.84 20.09 17.50
C ALA A 223 24.51 20.48 16.83
N ILE A 224 23.92 19.56 16.04
CA ILE A 224 22.63 19.75 15.37
C ILE A 224 21.48 19.34 16.30
N VAL A 225 21.60 18.16 16.93
CA VAL A 225 20.62 17.58 17.83
C VAL A 225 21.27 17.24 19.18
N PRO A 226 21.37 18.20 20.13
CA PRO A 226 22.06 18.00 21.40
C PRO A 226 21.54 16.84 22.26
N GLU A 227 20.24 16.55 22.13
CA GLU A 227 19.56 15.48 22.87
C GLU A 227 19.41 14.18 22.08
N SER A 228 20.16 13.98 21.00
CA SER A 228 20.14 12.75 20.23
C SER A 228 20.56 11.56 21.07
N VAL A 229 19.58 10.75 21.50
CA VAL A 229 19.80 9.54 22.33
C VAL A 229 20.77 8.58 21.65
N ALA A 230 20.64 8.41 20.34
CA ALA A 230 21.50 7.51 19.57
C ALA A 230 22.96 8.02 19.50
N ALA A 231 23.18 9.31 19.22
CA ALA A 231 24.50 9.90 19.19
C ALA A 231 25.18 9.88 20.57
N LEU A 232 24.42 10.17 21.65
CA LEU A 232 24.93 10.08 23.04
C LEU A 232 25.32 8.65 23.40
N ALA A 233 24.52 7.65 23.02
CA ALA A 233 24.83 6.24 23.24
C ALA A 233 26.09 5.80 22.50
N LEU A 234 26.27 6.23 21.22
CA LEU A 234 27.49 5.94 20.45
C LEU A 234 28.73 6.60 21.08
N ARG A 235 28.62 7.83 21.57
CA ARG A 235 29.72 8.51 22.29
C ARG A 235 30.14 7.74 23.52
N GLN A 236 29.19 7.33 24.37
CA GLN A 236 29.47 6.53 25.58
C GLN A 236 30.15 5.20 25.22
N LYS A 237 29.70 4.54 24.15
CA LYS A 237 30.29 3.27 23.70
C LYS A 237 31.76 3.45 23.25
N LEU A 238 32.07 4.50 22.54
CA LEU A 238 33.44 4.84 22.13
C LEU A 238 34.34 5.09 23.36
N GLU A 239 33.91 5.91 24.31
CA GLU A 239 34.66 6.23 25.53
C GLU A 239 34.89 5.00 26.43
N ALA A 240 33.91 4.09 26.50
CA ALA A 240 34.04 2.84 27.24
C ALA A 240 35.02 1.86 26.59
N GLY A 241 35.09 1.85 25.26
CA GLY A 241 36.06 1.04 24.49
C GLY A 241 37.50 1.49 24.69
N GLU A 242 37.75 2.77 24.83
CA GLU A 242 39.10 3.36 25.10
C GLU A 242 39.59 3.12 26.53
N ARG A 243 38.70 2.88 27.49
CA ARG A 243 39.04 2.63 28.92
C ARG A 243 39.38 1.17 29.23
N ARG A 244 39.31 0.24 28.26
CA ARG A 244 39.75 -1.14 28.44
C ARG A 244 41.24 -1.22 28.07
N PRO A 245 42.19 -1.31 29.04
CA PRO A 245 43.60 -1.58 28.74
C PRO A 245 43.71 -2.95 28.06
N GLN A 246 44.56 -3.03 27.04
CA GLN A 246 44.95 -4.28 26.38
C GLN A 246 45.66 -5.21 27.37
#